data_14c8f7dd8b43e00646ec29a6dedf8c6b
#
_entry.id   14c8f7dd8b43e00646ec29a6dedf8c6b
#
_cell.length_a   1.000
_cell.length_b   1.000
_cell.length_c   1.000
_cell.angle_alpha   90.00
_cell.angle_beta   90.00
_cell.angle_gamma   90.00
#
_symmetry.space_group_name_H-M   'P 1'
#
loop_
_entity.id
_entity.type
_entity.pdbx_description
1 polymer ?
#
loop_
_entity_poly.entity_id
_entity_poly.type
_entity_poly.pdbx_seq_one_letter_code
_entity_poly.pdbx_strand_id
1 'polypeptide(L)'
;MSNVNEILAANEDYAAAFGDKGALSHDPARHFAIVTCMDCRLDPAKFAGLLEGDAHVIRNAGGRVTADVIRSLLISYEMLGTNEWFIIQHTHCGMQGFTNEEARARFAADAAKQGIDAVEAHYIDFMPISGTIEENLVRDVSHLRHHPLVPAAITIHGYVYDVHTGRLIVSEEAERIGAAK
;
A
#
# COMPACT_ATOMS: atom_id res chain seq x y z
N MET A 1 -9.74 26.64 -0.29
CA MET A 1 -10.82 26.36 0.68
C MET A 1 -10.38 25.12 1.49
N SER A 2 -10.71 25.05 2.76
CA SER A 2 -10.36 23.92 3.62
C SER A 2 -11.52 22.90 3.60
N ASN A 3 -11.22 21.63 3.44
CA ASN A 3 -12.21 20.53 3.48
C ASN A 3 -12.61 20.13 4.92
N VAL A 4 -12.13 20.85 5.93
CA VAL A 4 -12.31 20.47 7.34
C VAL A 4 -13.79 20.32 7.70
N ASN A 5 -14.63 21.30 7.37
CA ASN A 5 -16.05 21.26 7.73
C ASN A 5 -16.80 20.12 7.03
N GLU A 6 -16.46 19.82 5.76
CA GLU A 6 -17.06 18.71 5.01
C GLU A 6 -16.68 17.35 5.63
N ILE A 7 -15.41 17.19 6.03
CA ILE A 7 -14.92 15.96 6.68
C ILE A 7 -15.61 15.78 8.05
N LEU A 8 -15.74 16.86 8.85
CA LEU A 8 -16.36 16.76 10.16
C LEU A 8 -17.86 16.45 10.06
N ALA A 9 -18.58 17.08 9.12
CA ALA A 9 -20.00 16.78 8.89
C ALA A 9 -20.21 15.32 8.46
N ALA A 10 -19.40 14.82 7.51
CA ALA A 10 -19.44 13.43 7.09
C ALA A 10 -19.11 12.46 8.24
N ASN A 11 -18.21 12.85 9.16
CA ASN A 11 -17.89 12.04 10.35
C ASN A 11 -19.05 12.02 11.37
N GLU A 12 -19.76 13.12 11.53
CA GLU A 12 -20.97 13.15 12.40
C GLU A 12 -22.04 12.19 11.88
N ASP A 13 -22.30 12.19 10.55
CA ASP A 13 -23.25 11.25 9.94
C ASP A 13 -22.80 9.79 10.10
N TYR A 14 -21.51 9.52 9.87
CA TYR A 14 -20.92 8.20 10.07
C TYR A 14 -21.03 7.73 11.53
N ALA A 15 -20.71 8.61 12.49
CA ALA A 15 -20.79 8.31 13.92
C ALA A 15 -22.24 8.05 14.38
N ALA A 16 -23.22 8.78 13.85
CA ALA A 16 -24.63 8.57 14.13
C ALA A 16 -25.14 7.19 13.65
N ALA A 17 -24.52 6.64 12.61
CA ALA A 17 -24.83 5.32 12.04
C ALA A 17 -23.84 4.22 12.44
N PHE A 18 -22.99 4.46 13.47
CA PHE A 18 -21.87 3.58 13.80
C PHE A 18 -22.28 2.18 14.26
N GLY A 19 -23.37 2.09 15.03
CA GLY A 19 -23.93 0.80 15.51
C GLY A 19 -22.93 0.02 16.37
N ASP A 20 -22.86 -1.29 16.15
CA ASP A 20 -22.03 -2.20 16.95
C ASP A 20 -20.55 -2.26 16.53
N LYS A 21 -20.11 -1.40 15.60
CA LYS A 21 -18.74 -1.40 15.09
C LYS A 21 -17.68 -1.16 16.18
N GLY A 22 -18.04 -0.48 17.26
CA GLY A 22 -17.18 -0.30 18.42
C GLY A 22 -16.79 -1.59 19.16
N ALA A 23 -17.48 -2.71 18.87
CA ALA A 23 -17.17 -4.02 19.41
C ALA A 23 -16.26 -4.87 18.49
N LEU A 24 -15.89 -4.36 17.31
CA LEU A 24 -14.96 -5.07 16.40
C LEU A 24 -13.60 -5.29 17.05
N SER A 25 -13.03 -6.47 16.79
CA SER A 25 -11.67 -6.78 17.21
C SER A 25 -10.65 -5.93 16.41
N HIS A 26 -9.49 -5.70 17.02
CA HIS A 26 -8.32 -5.18 16.30
C HIS A 26 -7.66 -6.26 15.42
N ASP A 27 -7.92 -7.53 15.69
CA ASP A 27 -7.48 -8.64 14.83
C ASP A 27 -8.40 -8.74 13.62
N PRO A 28 -7.88 -8.77 12.38
CA PRO A 28 -8.71 -8.81 11.20
C PRO A 28 -9.44 -10.15 11.07
N ALA A 29 -10.77 -10.09 10.92
CA ALA A 29 -11.62 -11.27 10.93
C ALA A 29 -11.30 -12.28 9.83
N ARG A 30 -10.74 -11.84 8.70
CA ARG A 30 -10.35 -12.68 7.55
C ARG A 30 -8.86 -13.01 7.51
N HIS A 31 -8.09 -12.62 8.53
CA HIS A 31 -6.67 -12.96 8.74
C HIS A 31 -5.73 -12.64 7.59
N PHE A 32 -5.99 -11.59 6.80
CA PHE A 32 -5.10 -11.15 5.74
C PHE A 32 -4.81 -9.65 5.74
N ALA A 33 -3.78 -9.26 4.99
CA ALA A 33 -3.44 -7.87 4.78
C ALA A 33 -3.30 -7.54 3.29
N ILE A 34 -3.72 -6.33 2.90
CA ILE A 34 -3.53 -5.76 1.57
C ILE A 34 -2.52 -4.62 1.66
N VAL A 35 -1.55 -4.61 0.75
CA VAL A 35 -0.67 -3.47 0.46
C VAL A 35 -1.03 -2.94 -0.92
N THR A 36 -1.39 -1.68 -1.03
CA THR A 36 -1.77 -1.08 -2.32
C THR A 36 -1.41 0.40 -2.41
N CYS A 37 -1.63 0.99 -3.57
CA CYS A 37 -1.35 2.40 -3.81
C CYS A 37 -2.34 3.32 -3.09
N MET A 38 -1.84 4.52 -2.71
CA MET A 38 -2.66 5.61 -2.18
C MET A 38 -3.52 6.31 -3.26
N ASP A 39 -3.43 5.91 -4.52
CA ASP A 39 -4.18 6.47 -5.64
C ASP A 39 -5.67 6.53 -5.32
N CYS A 40 -6.26 7.72 -5.45
CA CYS A 40 -7.65 7.97 -5.06
C CYS A 40 -8.70 7.23 -5.90
N ARG A 41 -8.30 6.65 -7.05
CA ARG A 41 -9.17 5.79 -7.88
C ARG A 41 -9.32 4.37 -7.32
N LEU A 42 -8.46 3.98 -6.37
CA LEU A 42 -8.50 2.66 -5.73
C LEU A 42 -9.29 2.73 -4.43
N ASP A 43 -10.27 1.84 -4.29
CA ASP A 43 -10.97 1.61 -3.03
C ASP A 43 -10.85 0.12 -2.66
N PRO A 44 -9.86 -0.24 -1.85
CA PRO A 44 -9.61 -1.64 -1.48
C PRO A 44 -10.80 -2.32 -0.83
N ALA A 45 -11.57 -1.59 -0.01
CA ALA A 45 -12.74 -2.16 0.62
C ALA A 45 -13.79 -2.59 -0.43
N LYS A 46 -14.01 -1.76 -1.45
CA LYS A 46 -14.98 -2.07 -2.51
C LYS A 46 -14.49 -3.18 -3.43
N PHE A 47 -13.26 -3.08 -3.99
CA PHE A 47 -12.82 -4.05 -4.98
C PHE A 47 -12.50 -5.44 -4.39
N ALA A 48 -12.16 -5.51 -3.09
CA ALA A 48 -11.91 -6.76 -2.38
C ALA A 48 -13.12 -7.25 -1.55
N GLY A 49 -14.24 -6.52 -1.56
CA GLY A 49 -15.45 -6.89 -0.85
C GLY A 49 -15.25 -6.95 0.66
N LEU A 50 -14.60 -5.92 1.24
CA LEU A 50 -14.30 -5.86 2.67
C LEU A 50 -15.34 -5.04 3.42
N LEU A 51 -15.69 -5.55 4.59
CA LEU A 51 -16.32 -4.78 5.65
C LEU A 51 -15.27 -4.27 6.63
N GLU A 52 -15.66 -3.31 7.48
CA GLU A 52 -14.80 -2.85 8.57
C GLU A 52 -14.49 -4.01 9.52
N GLY A 53 -13.21 -4.16 9.86
CA GLY A 53 -12.71 -5.28 10.68
C GLY A 53 -12.29 -6.54 9.91
N ASP A 54 -12.49 -6.62 8.59
CA ASP A 54 -12.19 -7.82 7.81
C ASP A 54 -10.67 -8.03 7.59
N ALA A 55 -9.94 -6.98 7.26
CA ALA A 55 -8.54 -7.08 6.85
C ALA A 55 -7.74 -5.81 7.18
N HIS A 56 -6.43 -5.93 7.30
CA HIS A 56 -5.55 -4.77 7.32
C HIS A 56 -5.34 -4.22 5.90
N VAL A 57 -5.40 -2.90 5.75
CA VAL A 57 -5.16 -2.23 4.46
C VAL A 57 -4.07 -1.18 4.64
N ILE A 58 -2.91 -1.41 4.03
CA ILE A 58 -1.76 -0.52 4.05
C ILE A 58 -1.69 0.18 2.69
N ARG A 59 -1.58 1.51 2.66
CA ARG A 59 -1.51 2.29 1.44
C ARG A 59 -0.36 3.27 1.45
N ASN A 60 0.44 3.25 0.39
CA ASN A 60 1.52 4.22 0.18
C ASN A 60 1.66 4.63 -1.29
N ALA A 61 2.59 5.51 -1.60
CA ALA A 61 2.89 5.90 -2.97
C ALA A 61 3.38 4.70 -3.79
N GLY A 62 2.59 4.29 -4.78
CA GLY A 62 2.89 3.17 -5.67
C GLY A 62 2.52 1.79 -5.15
N GLY A 63 2.00 1.64 -3.94
CA GLY A 63 1.77 0.32 -3.34
C GLY A 63 3.07 -0.47 -3.16
N ARG A 64 4.16 0.24 -2.82
CA ARG A 64 5.53 -0.29 -2.76
C ARG A 64 5.82 -0.99 -1.44
N VAL A 65 6.60 -2.07 -1.50
CA VAL A 65 7.10 -2.79 -0.32
C VAL A 65 8.30 -2.03 0.26
N THR A 66 7.99 -0.99 1.03
CA THR A 66 8.96 -0.18 1.76
C THR A 66 9.32 -0.81 3.10
N ALA A 67 10.37 -0.31 3.78
CA ALA A 67 10.73 -0.75 5.13
C ALA A 67 9.55 -0.59 6.12
N ASP A 68 8.75 0.47 6.01
CA ASP A 68 7.56 0.66 6.86
C ASP A 68 6.44 -0.34 6.53
N VAL A 69 6.24 -0.67 5.26
CA VAL A 69 5.30 -1.74 4.85
C VAL A 69 5.73 -3.08 5.44
N ILE A 70 7.02 -3.43 5.35
CA ILE A 70 7.55 -4.67 5.93
C ILE A 70 7.31 -4.68 7.44
N ARG A 71 7.67 -3.61 8.16
CA ARG A 71 7.40 -3.46 9.60
C ARG A 71 5.92 -3.67 9.91
N SER A 72 5.03 -3.06 9.14
CA SER A 72 3.58 -3.13 9.34
C SER A 72 3.03 -4.54 9.09
N LEU A 73 3.49 -5.22 8.03
CA LEU A 73 3.11 -6.61 7.73
C LEU A 73 3.61 -7.60 8.80
N LEU A 74 4.82 -7.40 9.33
CA LEU A 74 5.36 -8.23 10.41
C LEU A 74 4.53 -8.07 11.70
N ILE A 75 4.13 -6.85 12.07
CA ILE A 75 3.22 -6.61 13.20
C ILE A 75 1.84 -7.22 12.92
N SER A 76 1.32 -7.05 11.70
CA SER A 76 0.06 -7.64 11.26
C SER A 76 0.03 -9.16 11.40
N TYR A 77 1.14 -9.83 11.12
CA TYR A 77 1.30 -11.27 11.30
C TYR A 77 1.49 -11.66 12.77
N GLU A 78 2.55 -11.17 13.41
CA GLU A 78 3.02 -11.65 14.69
C GLU A 78 2.09 -11.25 15.85
N MET A 79 1.52 -10.05 15.78
CA MET A 79 0.75 -9.47 16.88
C MET A 79 -0.76 -9.46 16.62
N LEU A 80 -1.20 -9.53 15.36
CA LEU A 80 -2.59 -9.31 14.96
C LEU A 80 -3.14 -10.43 14.06
N GLY A 81 -2.42 -11.55 13.93
CA GLY A 81 -2.94 -12.83 13.44
C GLY A 81 -3.18 -12.93 11.93
N THR A 82 -2.61 -12.05 11.08
CA THR A 82 -2.70 -12.28 9.63
C THR A 82 -1.75 -13.36 9.17
N ASN A 83 -2.14 -14.13 8.17
CA ASN A 83 -1.34 -15.25 7.63
C ASN A 83 -1.27 -15.27 6.09
N GLU A 84 -1.82 -14.27 5.44
CA GLU A 84 -1.88 -14.14 3.98
C GLU A 84 -1.74 -12.67 3.61
N TRP A 85 -0.92 -12.34 2.60
CA TRP A 85 -0.66 -10.96 2.21
C TRP A 85 -0.86 -10.76 0.71
N PHE A 86 -1.49 -9.65 0.35
CA PHE A 86 -1.79 -9.26 -1.04
C PHE A 86 -1.04 -7.98 -1.37
N ILE A 87 -0.13 -8.05 -2.34
CA ILE A 87 0.55 -6.88 -2.90
C ILE A 87 -0.15 -6.51 -4.19
N ILE A 88 -0.83 -5.36 -4.20
CA ILE A 88 -1.68 -4.94 -5.32
C ILE A 88 -1.17 -3.59 -5.83
N GLN A 89 -0.47 -3.63 -6.97
CA GLN A 89 -0.10 -2.43 -7.72
C GLN A 89 -1.17 -2.14 -8.79
N HIS A 90 -1.06 -1.06 -9.56
CA HIS A 90 -2.12 -0.71 -10.50
C HIS A 90 -1.58 -0.08 -11.79
N THR A 91 -2.35 -0.22 -12.87
CA THR A 91 -2.05 0.41 -14.16
C THR A 91 -2.10 1.94 -14.05
N HIS A 92 -1.33 2.64 -14.89
CA HIS A 92 -1.28 4.11 -14.92
C HIS A 92 -1.01 4.76 -13.56
N CYS A 93 -0.09 4.17 -12.79
CA CYS A 93 0.34 4.72 -11.52
C CYS A 93 1.18 5.99 -11.71
N GLY A 94 0.89 7.05 -10.95
CA GLY A 94 1.66 8.28 -10.99
C GLY A 94 3.14 8.12 -10.63
N MET A 95 3.50 7.02 -9.95
CA MET A 95 4.89 6.70 -9.60
C MET A 95 5.75 6.24 -10.79
N GLN A 96 5.18 6.03 -11.98
CA GLN A 96 5.91 5.75 -13.23
C GLN A 96 6.40 7.03 -13.94
N GLY A 97 5.95 8.20 -13.52
CA GLY A 97 6.15 9.47 -14.24
C GLY A 97 7.47 10.20 -13.95
N PHE A 98 8.36 9.65 -13.12
CA PHE A 98 9.59 10.33 -12.71
C PHE A 98 10.66 9.34 -12.23
N THR A 99 11.91 9.82 -12.11
CA THR A 99 13.04 9.12 -11.49
C THR A 99 13.30 9.64 -10.06
N ASN A 100 14.13 8.93 -9.30
CA ASN A 100 14.57 9.41 -7.98
C ASN A 100 15.32 10.74 -8.07
N GLU A 101 16.15 10.90 -9.10
CA GLU A 101 16.93 12.12 -9.34
C GLU A 101 16.01 13.32 -9.60
N GLU A 102 14.99 13.15 -10.44
CA GLU A 102 13.99 14.18 -10.75
C GLU A 102 13.17 14.55 -9.51
N ALA A 103 12.75 13.57 -8.72
CA ALA A 103 12.03 13.83 -7.47
C ALA A 103 12.90 14.61 -6.48
N ARG A 104 14.13 14.16 -6.23
CA ARG A 104 15.08 14.83 -5.34
C ARG A 104 15.37 16.25 -5.78
N ALA A 105 15.63 16.46 -7.06
CA ALA A 105 15.90 17.80 -7.62
C ALA A 105 14.69 18.73 -7.43
N ARG A 106 13.47 18.22 -7.65
CA ARG A 106 12.23 19.00 -7.47
C ARG A 106 12.03 19.43 -6.01
N PHE A 107 12.16 18.51 -5.05
CA PHE A 107 12.00 18.81 -3.64
C PHE A 107 13.10 19.75 -3.12
N ALA A 108 14.35 19.55 -3.56
CA ALA A 108 15.44 20.45 -3.22
C ALA A 108 15.21 21.89 -3.75
N ALA A 109 14.74 22.03 -4.99
CA ALA A 109 14.42 23.34 -5.57
C ALA A 109 13.27 24.04 -4.83
N ASP A 110 12.24 23.31 -4.41
CA ASP A 110 11.11 23.89 -3.67
C ASP A 110 11.50 24.29 -2.23
N ALA A 111 12.36 23.52 -1.58
CA ALA A 111 12.92 23.89 -0.28
C ALA A 111 13.82 25.14 -0.36
N ALA A 112 14.66 25.23 -1.39
CA ALA A 112 15.53 26.39 -1.62
C ALA A 112 14.74 27.70 -1.79
N LYS A 113 13.56 27.67 -2.43
CA LYS A 113 12.65 28.82 -2.53
C LYS A 113 12.15 29.31 -1.17
N GLN A 114 12.15 28.46 -0.16
CA GLN A 114 11.75 28.75 1.21
C GLN A 114 12.95 29.05 2.12
N GLY A 115 14.16 29.08 1.58
CA GLY A 115 15.40 29.28 2.35
C GLY A 115 15.79 28.08 3.22
N ILE A 116 15.27 26.88 2.90
CA ILE A 116 15.55 25.64 3.62
C ILE A 116 16.65 24.87 2.87
N ASP A 117 17.69 24.44 3.61
CA ASP A 117 18.68 23.51 3.07
C ASP A 117 18.08 22.08 3.08
N ALA A 118 17.78 21.57 1.89
CA ALA A 118 17.12 20.28 1.72
C ALA A 118 18.14 19.13 1.60
N VAL A 119 19.17 19.11 2.41
CA VAL A 119 20.16 17.99 2.43
C VAL A 119 19.46 16.65 2.57
N GLU A 120 18.41 16.55 3.36
CA GLU A 120 17.64 15.31 3.55
C GLU A 120 16.98 14.80 2.27
N ALA A 121 16.59 15.68 1.34
CA ALA A 121 15.99 15.25 0.07
C ALA A 121 16.93 14.33 -0.74
N HIS A 122 18.24 14.46 -0.57
CA HIS A 122 19.23 13.62 -1.25
C HIS A 122 19.24 12.15 -0.74
N TYR A 123 18.76 11.92 0.47
CA TYR A 123 18.79 10.58 1.11
C TYR A 123 17.46 9.83 0.96
N ILE A 124 16.38 10.50 0.58
CA ILE A 124 15.10 9.85 0.39
C ILE A 124 15.12 9.00 -0.88
N ASP A 125 14.80 7.70 -0.74
CA ASP A 125 14.43 6.87 -1.87
C ASP A 125 12.91 6.95 -2.05
N PHE A 126 12.46 7.64 -3.09
CA PHE A 126 11.03 7.76 -3.41
C PHE A 126 10.46 6.48 -4.03
N MET A 127 11.33 5.52 -4.36
CA MET A 127 10.95 4.23 -4.95
C MET A 127 10.03 4.37 -6.18
N PRO A 128 10.37 5.20 -7.18
CA PRO A 128 9.57 5.31 -8.40
C PRO A 128 9.47 3.95 -9.09
N ILE A 129 8.40 3.77 -9.86
CA ILE A 129 8.20 2.55 -10.64
C ILE A 129 8.99 2.68 -11.94
N SER A 130 10.05 1.88 -12.09
CA SER A 130 10.84 1.78 -13.31
C SER A 130 10.48 0.50 -14.08
N GLY A 131 10.32 0.62 -15.40
CA GLY A 131 9.83 -0.48 -16.24
C GLY A 131 8.32 -0.65 -16.16
N THR A 132 7.86 -1.86 -16.31
CA THR A 132 6.43 -2.19 -16.23
C THR A 132 5.94 -2.30 -14.78
N ILE A 133 4.64 -2.14 -14.57
CA ILE A 133 4.00 -2.40 -13.26
C ILE A 133 4.25 -3.84 -12.83
N GLU A 134 4.13 -4.79 -13.75
CA GLU A 134 4.35 -6.22 -13.51
C GLU A 134 5.77 -6.50 -12.98
N GLU A 135 6.80 -6.00 -13.68
CA GLU A 135 8.19 -6.17 -13.23
C GLU A 135 8.43 -5.56 -11.85
N ASN A 136 7.77 -4.44 -11.56
CA ASN A 136 7.92 -3.77 -10.28
C ASN A 136 7.22 -4.55 -9.15
N LEU A 137 6.02 -5.08 -9.42
CA LEU A 137 5.28 -5.95 -8.51
C LEU A 137 6.09 -7.20 -8.17
N VAL A 138 6.66 -7.87 -9.18
CA VAL A 138 7.51 -9.06 -9.01
C VAL A 138 8.73 -8.75 -8.13
N ARG A 139 9.39 -7.61 -8.35
CA ARG A 139 10.51 -7.17 -7.48
C ARG A 139 10.08 -6.96 -6.03
N ASP A 140 8.93 -6.32 -5.81
CA ASP A 140 8.41 -6.03 -4.48
C ASP A 140 8.00 -7.33 -3.74
N VAL A 141 7.32 -8.25 -4.41
CA VAL A 141 6.97 -9.57 -3.85
C VAL A 141 8.23 -10.38 -3.55
N SER A 142 9.22 -10.35 -4.45
CA SER A 142 10.52 -11.02 -4.24
C SER A 142 11.27 -10.42 -3.06
N HIS A 143 11.31 -9.08 -2.94
CA HIS A 143 11.93 -8.40 -1.82
C HIS A 143 11.29 -8.80 -0.47
N LEU A 144 9.97 -8.84 -0.43
CA LEU A 144 9.23 -9.25 0.77
C LEU A 144 9.49 -10.72 1.10
N ARG A 145 9.40 -11.65 0.12
CA ARG A 145 9.62 -13.09 0.31
C ARG A 145 11.00 -13.42 0.84
N HIS A 146 12.03 -12.70 0.40
CA HIS A 146 13.42 -12.95 0.82
C HIS A 146 13.85 -12.13 2.04
N HIS A 147 12.95 -11.35 2.63
CA HIS A 147 13.26 -10.63 3.86
C HIS A 147 13.41 -11.61 5.03
N PRO A 148 14.50 -11.53 5.81
CA PRO A 148 14.85 -12.56 6.82
C PRO A 148 13.82 -12.73 7.95
N LEU A 149 12.99 -11.73 8.20
CA LEU A 149 11.94 -11.79 9.22
C LEU A 149 10.57 -12.22 8.67
N VAL A 150 10.42 -12.39 7.36
CA VAL A 150 9.15 -12.84 6.78
C VAL A 150 9.05 -14.36 6.90
N PRO A 151 8.02 -14.90 7.61
CA PRO A 151 7.87 -16.33 7.77
C PRO A 151 7.65 -17.06 6.44
N ALA A 152 8.29 -18.21 6.30
CA ALA A 152 8.19 -19.03 5.10
C ALA A 152 6.75 -19.53 4.82
N ALA A 153 5.98 -19.74 5.89
CA ALA A 153 4.61 -20.25 5.83
C ALA A 153 3.57 -19.23 5.32
N ILE A 154 3.93 -17.93 5.24
CA ILE A 154 2.99 -16.92 4.72
C ILE A 154 2.91 -17.02 3.21
N THR A 155 1.70 -17.02 2.66
CA THR A 155 1.48 -16.83 1.22
C THR A 155 1.44 -15.33 0.90
N ILE A 156 2.16 -14.92 -0.12
CA ILE A 156 2.19 -13.55 -0.63
C ILE A 156 1.66 -13.57 -2.05
N HIS A 157 0.55 -12.89 -2.27
CA HIS A 157 -0.10 -12.78 -3.55
C HIS A 157 0.28 -11.49 -4.27
N GLY A 158 0.39 -11.54 -5.61
CA GLY A 158 0.71 -10.39 -6.44
C GLY A 158 -0.33 -10.12 -7.52
N TYR A 159 -0.93 -8.92 -7.51
CA TYR A 159 -1.94 -8.52 -8.49
C TYR A 159 -1.67 -7.13 -9.05
N VAL A 160 -2.09 -6.94 -10.30
CA VAL A 160 -2.19 -5.61 -10.92
C VAL A 160 -3.67 -5.24 -11.03
N TYR A 161 -4.08 -4.16 -10.36
CA TYR A 161 -5.41 -3.59 -10.50
C TYR A 161 -5.46 -2.72 -11.77
N ASP A 162 -6.38 -3.03 -12.67
CA ASP A 162 -6.63 -2.22 -13.85
C ASP A 162 -7.60 -1.09 -13.52
N VAL A 163 -7.11 0.16 -13.56
CA VAL A 163 -7.91 1.36 -13.20
C VAL A 163 -9.04 1.67 -14.20
N HIS A 164 -9.04 1.07 -15.38
CA HIS A 164 -10.09 1.28 -16.39
C HIS A 164 -11.23 0.28 -16.25
N THR A 165 -10.95 -0.92 -15.76
CA THR A 165 -11.95 -1.99 -15.70
C THR A 165 -12.30 -2.41 -14.26
N GLY A 166 -11.50 -2.01 -13.27
CA GLY A 166 -11.66 -2.42 -11.88
C GLY A 166 -11.27 -3.87 -11.62
N ARG A 167 -10.60 -4.54 -12.56
CA ARG A 167 -10.21 -5.96 -12.43
C ARG A 167 -8.87 -6.10 -11.75
N LEU A 168 -8.76 -7.13 -10.91
CA LEU A 168 -7.49 -7.65 -10.44
C LEU A 168 -6.96 -8.67 -11.46
N ILE A 169 -5.76 -8.41 -11.98
CA ILE A 169 -5.05 -9.28 -12.92
C ILE A 169 -3.95 -9.96 -12.13
N VAL A 170 -3.97 -11.29 -12.09
CA VAL A 170 -2.96 -12.07 -11.38
C VAL A 170 -1.59 -11.93 -12.06
N SER A 171 -0.55 -11.75 -11.26
CA SER A 171 0.84 -11.91 -11.70
C SER A 171 1.30 -13.33 -11.43
N GLU A 172 1.35 -14.17 -12.44
CA GLU A 172 1.77 -15.57 -12.29
C GLU A 172 3.17 -15.70 -11.69
N GLU A 173 4.08 -14.83 -12.08
CA GLU A 173 5.45 -14.84 -11.55
C GLU A 173 5.50 -14.37 -10.08
N ALA A 174 4.73 -13.35 -9.71
CA ALA A 174 4.63 -12.91 -8.32
C ALA A 174 4.00 -14.00 -7.44
N GLU A 175 2.94 -14.68 -7.90
CA GLU A 175 2.33 -15.82 -7.20
C GLU A 175 3.33 -16.96 -6.99
N ARG A 176 4.10 -17.31 -8.01
CA ARG A 176 5.12 -18.35 -7.93
C ARG A 176 6.22 -18.01 -6.89
N ILE A 177 6.66 -16.76 -6.86
CA ILE A 177 7.68 -16.28 -5.90
C ILE A 177 7.09 -16.20 -4.49
N GLY A 178 5.87 -15.71 -4.37
CA GLY A 178 5.16 -15.46 -3.12
C GLY A 178 4.64 -16.71 -2.42
N ALA A 179 4.62 -17.87 -3.09
CA ALA A 179 4.13 -19.12 -2.51
C ALA A 179 4.80 -19.45 -1.17
N ALA A 180 4.03 -19.97 -0.23
CA ALA A 180 4.52 -20.50 1.02
C ALA A 180 5.54 -21.65 0.79
N LYS A 181 6.51 -21.79 1.70
CA LYS A 181 7.57 -22.80 1.61
C LYS A 181 7.52 -23.72 2.82
#